data_02b429dec8115d3ba2847d73f1789c8f
#
_entry.id   02b429dec8115d3ba2847d73f1789c8f
#
_cell.length_a   1.000
_cell.length_b   1.000
_cell.length_c   1.000
_cell.angle_alpha   90.00
_cell.angle_beta   90.00
_cell.angle_gamma   90.00
#
_symmetry.space_group_name_H-M   'P 1'
#
loop_
_entity.id
_entity.type
_entity.pdbx_description
1 polymer ?
#
loop_
_entity_poly.entity_id
_entity_poly.type
_entity_poly.pdbx_seq_one_letter_code
_entity_poly.pdbx_strand_id
1 'polypeptide(L)'
;AAMAAGAAVAMLGGTPTQVGHAVAIVFKNILGLVCDPVAGLVEVPCIKRNGSCALQALAAAELALAGIGSFIPADETIDAMKSVGDSLPCALKETAGGGMATTPTALAWAKKYFAK
;
A
#
# COMPACT_ATOMS: atom_id res chain seq x y z
N ALA A 1 -1.79 -5.14 -3.19
CA ALA A 1 -0.49 -5.26 -3.89
C ALA A 1 0.25 -6.55 -3.53
N ALA A 2 0.39 -6.91 -2.23
CA ALA A 2 1.14 -8.11 -1.83
C ALA A 2 0.56 -9.42 -2.41
N MET A 3 -0.77 -9.59 -2.35
CA MET A 3 -1.43 -10.73 -3.00
C MET A 3 -1.19 -10.76 -4.51
N ALA A 4 -1.24 -9.59 -5.17
CA ALA A 4 -0.98 -9.49 -6.60
C ALA A 4 0.47 -9.85 -6.96
N ALA A 5 1.44 -9.44 -6.14
CA ALA A 5 2.84 -9.80 -6.33
C ALA A 5 3.07 -11.32 -6.23
N GLY A 6 2.52 -11.93 -5.18
CA GLY A 6 2.59 -13.38 -5.01
C GLY A 6 1.90 -14.14 -6.14
N ALA A 7 0.72 -13.69 -6.57
CA ALA A 7 0.01 -14.27 -7.69
C ALA A 7 0.80 -14.15 -9.00
N ALA A 8 1.40 -13.00 -9.28
CA ALA A 8 2.21 -12.79 -10.47
C ALA A 8 3.41 -13.75 -10.51
N VAL A 9 4.13 -13.91 -9.40
CA VAL A 9 5.22 -14.90 -9.31
C VAL A 9 4.73 -16.31 -9.57
N ALA A 10 3.61 -16.72 -8.95
CA ALA A 10 3.05 -18.05 -9.14
C ALA A 10 2.62 -18.29 -10.60
N MET A 11 1.96 -17.32 -11.22
CA MET A 11 1.51 -17.40 -12.63
C MET A 11 2.68 -17.48 -13.61
N LEU A 12 3.82 -16.89 -13.27
CA LEU A 12 5.05 -16.92 -14.08
C LEU A 12 5.95 -18.11 -13.76
N GLY A 13 5.46 -19.08 -12.98
CA GLY A 13 6.16 -20.34 -12.69
C GLY A 13 7.23 -20.20 -11.58
N GLY A 14 7.18 -19.16 -10.78
CA GLY A 14 8.08 -19.01 -9.64
C GLY A 14 7.79 -19.98 -8.51
N THR A 15 8.79 -20.19 -7.65
CA THR A 15 8.72 -21.10 -6.50
C THR A 15 7.93 -20.47 -5.33
N PRO A 16 7.42 -21.29 -4.38
CA PRO A 16 6.81 -20.77 -3.15
C PRO A 16 7.71 -19.80 -2.36
N THR A 17 9.01 -20.03 -2.35
CA THR A 17 9.99 -19.13 -1.74
C THR A 17 10.01 -17.78 -2.42
N GLN A 18 10.00 -17.73 -3.75
CA GLN A 18 9.94 -16.50 -4.52
C GLN A 18 8.61 -15.77 -4.32
N VAL A 19 7.50 -16.49 -4.17
CA VAL A 19 6.21 -15.88 -3.76
C VAL A 19 6.34 -15.15 -2.44
N GLY A 20 6.94 -15.78 -1.42
CA GLY A 20 7.20 -15.15 -0.12
C GLY A 20 8.08 -13.91 -0.24
N HIS A 21 9.14 -13.97 -1.05
CA HIS A 21 10.01 -12.81 -1.31
C HIS A 21 9.26 -11.64 -1.95
N ALA A 22 8.43 -11.89 -2.97
CA ALA A 22 7.66 -10.84 -3.62
C ALA A 22 6.67 -10.17 -2.66
N VAL A 23 5.98 -10.94 -1.84
CA VAL A 23 5.08 -10.45 -0.79
C VAL A 23 5.84 -9.55 0.20
N ALA A 24 6.97 -10.00 0.71
CA ALA A 24 7.80 -9.25 1.64
C ALA A 24 8.33 -7.93 1.04
N ILE A 25 8.75 -7.96 -0.22
CA ILE A 25 9.24 -6.76 -0.94
C ILE A 25 8.14 -5.72 -1.04
N VAL A 26 6.91 -6.11 -1.37
CA VAL A 26 5.78 -5.18 -1.45
C VAL A 26 5.50 -4.56 -0.08
N PHE A 27 5.36 -5.36 0.97
CA PHE A 27 5.09 -4.82 2.32
C PHE A 27 6.16 -3.83 2.75
N LYS A 28 7.42 -4.18 2.55
CA LYS A 28 8.55 -3.30 2.85
C LYS A 28 8.47 -1.96 2.10
N ASN A 29 8.11 -1.98 0.82
CA ASN A 29 8.12 -0.79 -0.03
C ASN A 29 6.97 0.19 0.27
N ILE A 30 5.87 -0.29 0.82
CA ILE A 30 4.70 0.53 1.16
C ILE A 30 4.42 0.58 2.67
N LEU A 31 5.40 0.19 3.49
CA LEU A 31 5.29 0.20 4.94
C LEU A 31 4.97 1.61 5.45
N GLY A 32 3.94 1.73 6.27
CA GLY A 32 3.51 3.02 6.83
C GLY A 32 2.68 3.89 5.88
N LEU A 33 2.25 3.37 4.73
CA LEU A 33 1.35 4.11 3.84
C LEU A 33 0.05 4.43 4.58
N VAL A 34 -0.24 5.72 4.71
CA VAL A 34 -1.40 6.23 5.42
C VAL A 34 -2.70 6.09 4.60
N CYS A 35 -3.84 6.09 5.28
CA CYS A 35 -5.16 6.12 4.68
C CYS A 35 -5.85 7.44 5.03
N ASP A 36 -5.81 8.40 4.10
CA ASP A 36 -6.19 9.79 4.26
C ASP A 36 -7.08 10.31 3.13
N PRO A 37 -8.25 9.66 2.89
CA PRO A 37 -9.11 9.97 1.75
C PRO A 37 -9.73 11.36 1.89
N VAL A 38 -9.62 12.18 0.84
CA VAL A 38 -10.22 13.51 0.77
C VAL A 38 -11.73 13.40 0.88
N ALA A 39 -12.33 14.12 1.81
CA ALA A 39 -13.77 14.11 2.11
C ALA A 39 -14.32 12.70 2.48
N GLY A 40 -13.48 11.77 2.86
CA GLY A 40 -13.85 10.38 3.12
C GLY A 40 -14.14 9.55 1.85
N LEU A 41 -13.92 10.11 0.67
CA LEU A 41 -14.16 9.44 -0.61
C LEU A 41 -12.89 8.72 -1.08
N VAL A 42 -13.03 7.44 -1.46
CA VAL A 42 -11.90 6.61 -1.88
C VAL A 42 -11.49 6.90 -3.34
N GLU A 43 -11.34 8.18 -3.66
CA GLU A 43 -10.92 8.67 -4.98
C GLU A 43 -9.55 9.33 -4.92
N VAL A 44 -9.39 10.32 -4.03
CA VAL A 44 -8.14 11.06 -3.87
C VAL A 44 -7.61 10.82 -2.46
N PRO A 45 -6.38 10.31 -2.32
CA PRO A 45 -5.40 9.95 -3.36
C PRO A 45 -5.53 8.49 -3.85
N CYS A 46 -6.54 7.75 -3.44
CA CYS A 46 -6.62 6.29 -3.48
C CYS A 46 -6.53 5.69 -4.89
N ILE A 47 -7.20 6.28 -5.89
CA ILE A 47 -7.15 5.78 -7.29
C ILE A 47 -5.70 5.74 -7.80
N LYS A 48 -4.93 6.81 -7.58
CA LYS A 48 -3.54 6.88 -8.03
C LYS A 48 -2.62 5.99 -7.19
N ARG A 49 -2.86 5.86 -5.88
CA ARG A 49 -2.14 4.91 -5.02
C ARG A 49 -2.38 3.46 -5.44
N ASN A 50 -3.61 3.10 -5.82
CA ASN A 50 -3.92 1.77 -6.34
C ASN A 50 -3.14 1.47 -7.63
N GLY A 51 -3.09 2.41 -8.57
CA GLY A 51 -2.28 2.28 -9.77
C GLY A 51 -0.80 2.10 -9.46
N SER A 52 -0.25 2.92 -8.57
CA SER A 52 1.13 2.81 -8.08
C SER A 52 1.39 1.45 -7.41
N CYS A 53 0.46 0.98 -6.58
CA CYS A 53 0.58 -0.31 -5.90
C CYS A 53 0.52 -1.50 -6.87
N ALA A 54 -0.19 -1.38 -7.99
CA ALA A 54 -0.16 -2.39 -9.04
C ALA A 54 1.23 -2.51 -9.67
N LEU A 55 1.89 -1.38 -9.96
CA LEU A 55 3.27 -1.36 -10.46
C LEU A 55 4.26 -1.91 -9.42
N GLN A 56 4.07 -1.60 -8.15
CA GLN A 56 4.88 -2.17 -7.06
C GLN A 56 4.76 -3.70 -6.99
N ALA A 57 3.57 -4.23 -7.24
CA ALA A 57 3.37 -5.68 -7.26
C ALA A 57 4.16 -6.35 -8.40
N LEU A 58 4.12 -5.77 -9.60
CA LEU A 58 4.88 -6.27 -10.74
C LEU A 58 6.39 -6.16 -10.52
N ALA A 59 6.86 -5.01 -10.04
CA ALA A 59 8.29 -4.82 -9.74
C ALA A 59 8.79 -5.82 -8.69
N ALA A 60 8.01 -6.09 -7.64
CA ALA A 60 8.37 -7.07 -6.62
C ALA A 60 8.40 -8.50 -7.16
N ALA A 61 7.48 -8.85 -8.06
CA ALA A 61 7.48 -10.14 -8.72
C ALA A 61 8.72 -10.33 -9.60
N GLU A 62 9.07 -9.32 -10.41
CA GLU A 62 10.29 -9.34 -11.24
C GLU A 62 11.56 -9.49 -10.40
N LEU A 63 11.69 -8.73 -9.30
CA LEU A 63 12.83 -8.86 -8.40
C LEU A 63 12.94 -10.29 -7.84
N ALA A 64 11.84 -10.84 -7.34
CA ALA A 64 11.83 -12.19 -6.77
C ALA A 64 12.16 -13.27 -7.82
N LEU A 65 11.61 -13.16 -9.03
CA LEU A 65 11.89 -14.08 -10.14
C LEU A 65 13.34 -13.97 -10.61
N ALA A 66 13.92 -12.77 -10.58
CA ALA A 66 15.33 -12.56 -10.88
C ALA A 66 16.30 -13.06 -9.77
N GLY A 67 15.78 -13.65 -8.69
CA GLY A 67 16.58 -14.14 -7.57
C GLY A 67 16.95 -13.08 -6.54
N ILE A 68 16.39 -11.88 -6.64
CA ILE A 68 16.59 -10.79 -5.66
C ILE A 68 15.54 -10.95 -4.56
N GLY A 69 15.91 -11.68 -3.50
CA GLY A 69 15.02 -11.97 -2.38
C GLY A 69 14.91 -10.84 -1.37
N SER A 70 13.89 -10.91 -0.52
CA SER A 70 13.83 -10.10 0.70
C SER A 70 14.73 -10.72 1.77
N PHE A 71 15.52 -9.89 2.44
CA PHE A 71 16.31 -10.32 3.62
C PHE A 71 15.39 -10.63 4.82
N ILE A 72 14.34 -9.81 5.00
CA ILE A 72 13.35 -10.04 6.03
C ILE A 72 12.24 -10.95 5.45
N PRO A 73 11.89 -12.07 6.11
CA PRO A 73 10.83 -12.96 5.67
C PRO A 73 9.44 -12.31 5.62
N ALA A 74 8.53 -12.91 4.88
CA ALA A 74 7.16 -12.37 4.70
C ALA A 74 6.42 -12.22 6.04
N ASP A 75 6.51 -13.21 6.93
CA ASP A 75 5.83 -13.19 8.22
C ASP A 75 6.30 -12.02 9.09
N GLU A 76 7.62 -11.81 9.16
CA GLU A 76 8.18 -10.68 9.90
C GLU A 76 7.82 -9.32 9.29
N THR A 77 7.71 -9.22 7.96
CA THR A 77 7.26 -7.99 7.31
C THR A 77 5.78 -7.72 7.56
N ILE A 78 4.95 -8.74 7.71
CA ILE A 78 3.54 -8.62 8.10
C ILE A 78 3.44 -8.12 9.55
N ASP A 79 4.22 -8.67 10.46
CA ASP A 79 4.28 -8.23 11.86
C ASP A 79 4.76 -6.78 11.96
N ALA A 80 5.79 -6.41 11.19
CA ALA A 80 6.26 -5.04 11.10
C ALA A 80 5.18 -4.10 10.57
N MET A 81 4.44 -4.51 9.54
CA MET A 81 3.32 -3.73 9.00
C MET A 81 2.23 -3.52 10.06
N LYS A 82 1.88 -4.56 10.82
CA LYS A 82 0.93 -4.48 11.92
C LYS A 82 1.39 -3.50 12.98
N SER A 83 2.63 -3.63 13.43
CA SER A 83 3.24 -2.75 14.45
C SER A 83 3.26 -1.28 14.01
N VAL A 84 3.69 -1.00 12.78
CA VAL A 84 3.69 0.35 12.22
C VAL A 84 2.27 0.88 12.08
N GLY A 85 1.34 0.06 11.58
CA GLY A 85 -0.08 0.44 11.46
C GLY A 85 -0.70 0.80 12.80
N ASP A 86 -0.40 0.04 13.85
CA ASP A 86 -0.90 0.31 15.20
C ASP A 86 -0.35 1.63 15.76
N SER A 87 0.90 1.97 15.43
CA SER A 87 1.55 3.21 15.87
C SER A 87 1.09 4.47 15.14
N LEU A 88 0.43 4.35 13.99
CA LEU A 88 -0.08 5.50 13.26
C LEU A 88 -1.16 6.23 14.06
N PRO A 89 -1.17 7.59 14.04
CA PRO A 89 -2.27 8.38 14.60
C PRO A 89 -3.62 8.00 13.98
N CYS A 90 -4.69 8.03 14.77
CA CYS A 90 -6.05 7.75 14.30
C CYS A 90 -6.44 8.61 13.08
N ALA A 91 -5.99 9.86 13.04
CA ALA A 91 -6.23 10.78 11.92
C ALA A 91 -5.74 10.27 10.56
N LEU A 92 -4.80 9.29 10.53
CA LEU A 92 -4.23 8.71 9.32
C LEU A 92 -4.76 7.30 9.01
N LYS A 93 -5.80 6.87 9.72
CA LYS A 93 -6.44 5.55 9.61
C LYS A 93 -7.86 5.66 9.05
N GLU A 94 -7.99 6.15 7.80
CA GLU A 94 -9.25 6.25 7.06
C GLU A 94 -10.29 7.21 7.66
N THR A 95 -9.85 8.26 8.34
CA THR A 95 -10.75 9.20 9.04
C THR A 95 -11.00 10.50 8.29
N ALA A 96 -10.31 10.77 7.21
CA ALA A 96 -10.25 12.09 6.55
C ALA A 96 -9.82 13.24 7.49
N GLY A 97 -9.29 12.92 8.66
CA GLY A 97 -8.89 13.88 9.69
C GLY A 97 -7.42 14.28 9.65
N GLY A 98 -6.64 13.81 8.66
CA GLY A 98 -5.22 14.08 8.54
C GLY A 98 -4.70 13.89 7.13
N GLY A 99 -3.39 14.07 6.95
CA GLY A 99 -2.71 13.84 5.69
C GLY A 99 -3.23 14.69 4.54
N MET A 100 -3.43 14.09 3.37
CA MET A 100 -3.93 14.79 2.17
C MET A 100 -5.32 15.39 2.37
N ALA A 101 -6.16 14.76 3.20
CA ALA A 101 -7.53 15.20 3.44
C ALA A 101 -7.63 16.57 4.13
N THR A 102 -6.60 16.98 4.85
CA THR A 102 -6.58 18.25 5.58
C THR A 102 -5.81 19.37 4.88
N THR A 103 -5.37 19.15 3.65
CA THR A 103 -4.75 20.21 2.85
C THR A 103 -5.77 21.29 2.47
N PRO A 104 -5.37 22.56 2.29
CA PRO A 104 -6.30 23.64 1.96
C PRO A 104 -7.17 23.35 0.74
N THR A 105 -6.59 22.78 -0.31
CA THR A 105 -7.31 22.40 -1.54
C THR A 105 -8.34 21.30 -1.28
N ALA A 106 -7.97 20.28 -0.49
CA ALA A 106 -8.87 19.19 -0.15
C ALA A 106 -10.07 19.69 0.68
N LEU A 107 -9.82 20.54 1.67
CA LEU A 107 -10.88 21.13 2.51
C LEU A 107 -11.82 22.02 1.69
N ALA A 108 -11.28 22.85 0.80
CA ALA A 108 -12.09 23.69 -0.09
C ALA A 108 -12.96 22.85 -1.02
N TRP A 109 -12.40 21.77 -1.58
CA TRP A 109 -13.14 20.86 -2.44
C TRP A 109 -14.24 20.11 -1.65
N ALA A 110 -13.91 19.58 -0.47
CA ALA A 110 -14.89 18.88 0.38
C ALA A 110 -16.08 19.78 0.75
N LYS A 111 -15.80 21.02 1.13
CA LYS A 111 -16.84 22.02 1.44
C LYS A 111 -17.77 22.25 0.24
N LYS A 112 -17.21 22.40 -0.96
CA LYS A 112 -17.99 22.59 -2.20
C LYS A 112 -18.79 21.34 -2.56
N TYR A 113 -18.23 20.15 -2.36
CA TYR A 113 -18.87 18.88 -2.68
C TYR A 113 -20.09 18.62 -1.81
N PHE A 114 -20.01 18.87 -0.51
CA PHE A 114 -21.13 18.67 0.43
C PHE A 114 -22.09 19.86 0.56
N ALA A 115 -21.78 20.99 -0.06
CA ALA A 115 -22.70 22.15 -0.09
C ALA A 115 -23.86 22.01 -1.11
N LYS A 116 -23.91 20.87 -1.80
CA LYS A 116 -25.01 20.53 -2.70
C LYS A 116 -26.10 19.81 -1.94
#